data_4f5541e32a2c97747caa8b7868e29ff2
#
_entry.id   4f5541e32a2c97747caa8b7868e29ff2
#
_cell.length_a   1.000
_cell.length_b   1.000
_cell.length_c   1.000
_cell.angle_alpha   90.00
_cell.angle_beta   90.00
_cell.angle_gamma   90.00
#
_symmetry.space_group_name_H-M   'P 1'
#
loop_
_entity.id
_entity.type
_entity.pdbx_description
1 polymer ?
#
loop_
_entity_poly.entity_id
_entity_poly.type
_entity_poly.pdbx_seq_one_letter_code
_entity_poly.pdbx_strand_id
1 'polypeptide(L)'
;QDLDLNSDLNMLIWYAANTGHKTAKKPEVCTVRQLAAFPVGKSPPMVYLTGQRSLSLSRAEIETLREYLTTKHGMLFADNGGSPGWHSQFFNLMRQVLPRTDPRSVPLDHPVHDGMPFLPIVAPHGGRTAYMWVVENRIVAYYHPGDIGDAWADGHAGVPRPVWEACYRLGGN
;
A
#
# COMPACT_ATOMS: atom_id res chain seq x y z
N GLN A 1 7.82 -1.00 12.00
CA GLN A 1 6.45 -1.47 11.80
C GLN A 1 5.67 -1.16 13.06
N ASP A 2 4.70 -0.27 12.95
CA ASP A 2 3.93 0.24 14.10
C ASP A 2 2.73 -0.67 14.41
N LEU A 3 2.96 -1.97 14.45
CA LEU A 3 1.96 -2.96 14.86
C LEU A 3 1.37 -2.66 16.24
N ASP A 4 2.16 -1.99 17.09
CA ASP A 4 1.75 -1.61 18.45
C ASP A 4 0.81 -0.38 18.49
N LEU A 5 0.67 0.35 17.37
CA LEU A 5 -0.15 1.56 17.27
C LEU A 5 -1.49 1.34 16.57
N ASN A 6 -1.88 0.09 16.35
CA ASN A 6 -3.17 -0.30 15.77
C ASN A 6 -3.47 0.25 14.36
N SER A 7 -2.48 0.74 13.61
CA SER A 7 -2.68 1.39 12.30
C SER A 7 -3.59 0.60 11.35
N ASP A 8 -3.24 -0.66 11.11
CA ASP A 8 -4.00 -1.52 10.18
C ASP A 8 -5.41 -1.81 10.70
N LEU A 9 -5.57 -2.01 12.01
CA LEU A 9 -6.88 -2.23 12.64
C LEU A 9 -7.76 -1.00 12.55
N ASN A 10 -7.20 0.19 12.83
CA ASN A 10 -7.91 1.45 12.73
C ASN A 10 -8.37 1.72 11.29
N MET A 11 -7.53 1.38 10.28
CA MET A 11 -7.92 1.48 8.88
C MET A 11 -9.10 0.56 8.54
N LEU A 12 -9.09 -0.70 9.00
CA LEU A 12 -10.20 -1.62 8.79
C LEU A 12 -11.51 -1.12 9.44
N ILE A 13 -11.43 -0.62 10.68
CA ILE A 13 -12.58 -0.07 11.40
C ILE A 13 -13.14 1.16 10.68
N TRP A 14 -12.25 2.09 10.30
CA TRP A 14 -12.63 3.30 9.59
C TRP A 14 -13.27 2.98 8.23
N TYR A 15 -12.67 2.08 7.47
CA TYR A 15 -13.19 1.65 6.17
C TYR A 15 -14.60 1.05 6.30
N ALA A 16 -14.81 0.13 7.23
CA ALA A 16 -16.13 -0.47 7.47
C ALA A 16 -17.18 0.59 7.84
N ALA A 17 -16.82 1.52 8.72
CA ALA A 17 -17.73 2.58 9.17
C ALA A 17 -18.11 3.58 8.06
N ASN A 18 -17.20 3.86 7.12
CA ASN A 18 -17.39 4.87 6.08
C ASN A 18 -17.93 4.31 4.75
N THR A 19 -17.79 3.00 4.52
CA THR A 19 -18.27 2.36 3.28
C THR A 19 -19.44 1.43 3.48
N GLY A 20 -19.69 1.00 4.72
CA GLY A 20 -20.67 -0.05 5.03
C GLY A 20 -20.20 -1.46 4.64
N HIS A 21 -19.02 -1.62 4.10
CA HIS A 21 -18.45 -2.92 3.74
C HIS A 21 -18.01 -3.68 5.00
N LYS A 22 -18.20 -5.00 4.98
CA LYS A 22 -17.67 -5.87 6.05
C LYS A 22 -16.16 -6.02 5.89
N THR A 23 -15.43 -5.84 6.97
CA THR A 23 -13.99 -6.06 7.06
C THR A 23 -13.67 -7.22 8.01
N ALA A 24 -12.44 -7.71 7.95
CA ALA A 24 -11.91 -8.60 8.97
C ALA A 24 -11.87 -7.89 10.34
N LYS A 25 -12.06 -8.64 11.42
CA LYS A 25 -12.03 -8.09 12.79
C LYS A 25 -10.62 -7.68 13.24
N LYS A 26 -9.60 -8.17 12.55
CA LYS A 26 -8.19 -7.85 12.77
C LYS A 26 -7.42 -8.04 11.47
N PRO A 27 -6.33 -7.31 11.27
CA PRO A 27 -5.45 -7.51 10.13
C PRO A 27 -4.78 -8.89 10.19
N GLU A 28 -4.56 -9.48 9.02
CA GLU A 28 -3.77 -10.70 8.87
C GLU A 28 -2.39 -10.35 8.33
N VAL A 29 -1.35 -10.96 8.91
CA VAL A 29 0.03 -10.76 8.47
C VAL A 29 0.51 -11.99 7.72
N CYS A 30 1.06 -11.79 6.54
CA CYS A 30 1.68 -12.86 5.76
C CYS A 30 3.08 -12.47 5.28
N THR A 31 3.94 -13.46 5.09
CA THR A 31 5.20 -13.29 4.38
C THR A 31 4.98 -13.36 2.87
N VAL A 32 5.91 -12.79 2.09
CA VAL A 32 5.85 -12.93 0.62
C VAL A 32 5.80 -14.41 0.20
N ARG A 33 6.53 -15.29 0.88
CA ARG A 33 6.53 -16.73 0.59
C ARG A 33 5.16 -17.38 0.75
N GLN A 34 4.36 -16.92 1.72
CA GLN A 34 3.01 -17.45 1.93
C GLN A 34 2.06 -17.10 0.79
N LEU A 35 2.33 -16.06 0.00
CA LEU A 35 1.55 -15.74 -1.20
C LEU A 35 1.63 -16.84 -2.26
N ALA A 36 2.70 -17.66 -2.27
CA ALA A 36 2.82 -18.80 -3.17
C ALA A 36 1.76 -19.88 -2.91
N ALA A 37 1.34 -20.06 -1.66
CA ALA A 37 0.40 -21.09 -1.25
C ALA A 37 -1.05 -20.84 -1.73
N PHE A 38 -1.40 -19.60 -2.07
CA PHE A 38 -2.74 -19.30 -2.54
C PHE A 38 -2.91 -19.68 -4.02
N PRO A 39 -3.94 -20.47 -4.39
CA PRO A 39 -4.27 -20.69 -5.78
C PRO A 39 -4.71 -19.41 -6.49
N VAL A 40 -4.65 -19.39 -7.82
CA VAL A 40 -5.23 -18.31 -8.64
C VAL A 40 -6.71 -18.12 -8.28
N GLY A 41 -7.13 -16.89 -8.08
CA GLY A 41 -8.50 -16.54 -7.67
C GLY A 41 -8.83 -16.78 -6.19
N LYS A 42 -7.86 -17.22 -5.38
CA LYS A 42 -7.98 -17.40 -3.92
C LYS A 42 -6.98 -16.58 -3.14
N SER A 43 -6.10 -15.84 -3.81
CA SER A 43 -5.15 -14.92 -3.18
C SER A 43 -5.87 -13.73 -2.55
N PRO A 44 -5.29 -13.11 -1.51
CA PRO A 44 -5.74 -11.80 -1.08
C PRO A 44 -5.80 -10.84 -2.28
N PRO A 45 -6.86 -10.06 -2.45
CA PRO A 45 -6.95 -9.12 -3.56
C PRO A 45 -5.90 -8.01 -3.46
N MET A 46 -5.54 -7.64 -2.23
CA MET A 46 -4.52 -6.64 -1.95
C MET A 46 -3.68 -7.06 -0.74
N VAL A 47 -2.40 -6.72 -0.78
CA VAL A 47 -1.50 -6.77 0.38
C VAL A 47 -0.91 -5.39 0.63
N TYR A 48 -0.81 -5.00 1.90
CA TYR A 48 -0.17 -3.76 2.32
C TYR A 48 1.26 -4.02 2.77
N LEU A 49 2.19 -3.21 2.30
CA LEU A 49 3.60 -3.29 2.64
C LEU A 49 4.12 -1.93 3.10
N THR A 50 4.56 -1.86 4.33
CA THR A 50 5.22 -0.68 4.88
C THR A 50 6.51 -1.05 5.60
N GLY A 51 7.37 -0.08 5.85
CA GLY A 51 8.57 -0.30 6.64
C GLY A 51 9.56 0.86 6.61
N GLN A 52 10.41 0.84 7.62
CA GLN A 52 11.50 1.81 7.81
C GLN A 52 12.88 1.16 7.66
N ARG A 53 12.94 -0.17 7.77
CA ARG A 53 14.18 -0.94 7.70
C ARG A 53 14.50 -1.31 6.26
N SER A 54 15.67 -1.92 6.08
CA SER A 54 16.11 -2.42 4.77
C SER A 54 15.08 -3.36 4.15
N LEU A 55 14.71 -3.08 2.91
CA LEU A 55 13.80 -3.89 2.11
C LEU A 55 14.61 -4.74 1.13
N SER A 56 14.66 -6.04 1.40
CA SER A 56 15.35 -7.01 0.55
C SER A 56 14.55 -8.29 0.47
N LEU A 57 14.36 -8.81 -0.74
CA LEU A 57 13.73 -10.09 -1.01
C LEU A 57 14.72 -11.03 -1.70
N SER A 58 14.66 -12.31 -1.37
CA SER A 58 15.36 -13.35 -2.11
C SER A 58 14.80 -13.48 -3.54
N ARG A 59 15.56 -14.12 -4.43
CA ARG A 59 15.10 -14.39 -5.80
C ARG A 59 13.75 -15.13 -5.85
N ALA A 60 13.57 -16.12 -4.99
CA ALA A 60 12.32 -16.87 -4.91
C ALA A 60 11.14 -15.99 -4.46
N GLU A 61 11.36 -15.08 -3.51
CA GLU A 61 10.33 -14.13 -3.07
C GLU A 61 10.00 -13.10 -4.14
N ILE A 62 10.98 -12.64 -4.91
CA ILE A 62 10.75 -11.78 -6.08
C ILE A 62 9.87 -12.47 -7.12
N GLU A 63 10.14 -13.75 -7.42
CA GLU A 63 9.33 -14.56 -8.34
C GLU A 63 7.90 -14.77 -7.80
N THR A 64 7.76 -15.08 -6.52
CA THR A 64 6.46 -15.19 -5.84
C THR A 64 5.65 -13.90 -5.89
N LEU A 65 6.29 -12.77 -5.59
CA LEU A 65 5.61 -11.47 -5.66
C LEU A 65 5.20 -11.12 -7.08
N ARG A 66 6.05 -11.39 -8.07
CA ARG A 66 5.71 -11.23 -9.50
C ARG A 66 4.48 -12.04 -9.87
N GLU A 67 4.46 -13.34 -9.54
CA GLU A 67 3.33 -14.22 -9.80
C GLU A 67 2.05 -13.72 -9.12
N TYR A 68 2.15 -13.27 -7.87
CA TYR A 68 1.02 -12.69 -7.14
C TYR A 68 0.44 -11.48 -7.86
N LEU A 69 1.28 -10.57 -8.34
CA LEU A 69 0.85 -9.33 -9.00
C LEU A 69 0.32 -9.57 -10.42
N THR A 70 0.88 -10.52 -11.17
CA THR A 70 0.54 -10.73 -12.59
C THR A 70 -0.46 -11.86 -12.79
N THR A 71 -0.16 -13.06 -12.33
CA THR A 71 -0.95 -14.27 -12.58
C THR A 71 -2.10 -14.42 -11.59
N LYS A 72 -1.86 -14.12 -10.32
CA LYS A 72 -2.89 -14.25 -9.27
C LYS A 72 -3.78 -13.01 -9.13
N HIS A 73 -3.53 -11.98 -9.94
CA HIS A 73 -4.27 -10.72 -9.98
C HIS A 73 -4.32 -9.96 -8.65
N GLY A 74 -3.34 -10.17 -7.77
CA GLY A 74 -3.20 -9.39 -6.55
C GLY A 74 -2.72 -7.97 -6.82
N MET A 75 -2.85 -7.12 -5.82
CA MET A 75 -2.35 -5.74 -5.82
C MET A 75 -1.44 -5.52 -4.61
N LEU A 76 -0.35 -4.80 -4.82
CA LEU A 76 0.53 -4.34 -3.75
C LEU A 76 0.23 -2.87 -3.46
N PHE A 77 -0.25 -2.57 -2.26
CA PHE A 77 -0.31 -1.22 -1.74
C PHE A 77 0.92 -0.99 -0.84
N ALA A 78 1.74 -0.01 -1.13
CA ALA A 78 2.99 0.21 -0.42
C ALA A 78 3.16 1.64 0.07
N ASP A 79 3.88 1.75 1.19
CA ASP A 79 4.18 2.98 1.89
C ASP A 79 5.56 2.86 2.55
N ASN A 80 6.32 3.95 2.62
CA ASN A 80 7.73 3.88 3.00
C ASN A 80 8.03 4.03 4.50
N GLY A 81 7.03 4.08 5.36
CA GLY A 81 7.24 4.25 6.79
C GLY A 81 8.14 5.46 7.16
N GLY A 82 8.10 6.52 6.36
CA GLY A 82 8.89 7.74 6.60
C GLY A 82 10.39 7.65 6.26
N SER A 83 10.90 6.54 5.74
CA SER A 83 12.33 6.37 5.43
C SER A 83 12.68 6.67 3.97
N PRO A 84 13.49 7.71 3.69
CA PRO A 84 13.92 8.02 2.31
C PRO A 84 14.73 6.88 1.65
N GLY A 85 15.51 6.14 2.43
CA GLY A 85 16.28 5.00 1.94
C GLY A 85 15.37 3.87 1.45
N TRP A 86 14.26 3.63 2.13
CA TRP A 86 13.28 2.63 1.78
C TRP A 86 12.59 2.94 0.43
N HIS A 87 12.33 4.22 0.13
CA HIS A 87 11.82 4.68 -1.17
C HIS A 87 12.67 4.13 -2.32
N SER A 88 13.98 4.37 -2.28
CA SER A 88 14.90 3.89 -3.32
C SER A 88 14.96 2.35 -3.39
N GLN A 89 14.91 1.68 -2.24
CA GLN A 89 14.90 0.22 -2.19
C GLN A 89 13.62 -0.35 -2.78
N PHE A 90 12.46 0.26 -2.52
CA PHE A 90 11.19 -0.16 -3.11
C PHE A 90 11.19 -0.05 -4.64
N PHE A 91 11.68 1.06 -5.19
CA PHE A 91 11.83 1.21 -6.65
C PHE A 91 12.78 0.16 -7.24
N ASN A 92 13.90 -0.13 -6.55
CA ASN A 92 14.82 -1.17 -6.95
C ASN A 92 14.20 -2.57 -6.91
N LEU A 93 13.40 -2.85 -5.87
CA LEU A 93 12.64 -4.09 -5.78
C LEU A 93 11.65 -4.22 -6.94
N MET A 94 10.86 -3.17 -7.20
CA MET A 94 9.85 -3.20 -8.26
C MET A 94 10.48 -3.39 -9.65
N ARG A 95 11.66 -2.85 -9.91
CA ARG A 95 12.41 -3.14 -11.17
C ARG A 95 12.77 -4.62 -11.30
N GLN A 96 13.02 -5.33 -10.20
CA GLN A 96 13.29 -6.76 -10.22
C GLN A 96 12.00 -7.58 -10.35
N VAL A 97 10.93 -7.15 -9.68
CA VAL A 97 9.62 -7.82 -9.71
C VAL A 97 8.96 -7.64 -11.07
N LEU A 98 8.95 -6.42 -11.61
CA LEU A 98 8.30 -6.05 -12.87
C LEU A 98 9.30 -5.37 -13.83
N PRO A 99 10.27 -6.11 -14.41
CA PRO A 99 11.38 -5.53 -15.16
C PRO A 99 10.99 -4.87 -16.50
N ARG A 100 9.74 -5.03 -16.93
CA ARG A 100 9.22 -4.44 -18.17
C ARG A 100 8.17 -3.35 -17.92
N THR A 101 8.03 -2.90 -16.66
CA THR A 101 6.99 -1.95 -16.26
C THR A 101 7.62 -0.80 -15.49
N ASP A 102 7.60 0.38 -16.09
CA ASP A 102 8.07 1.58 -15.43
C ASP A 102 6.98 2.17 -14.52
N PRO A 103 7.37 2.74 -13.37
CA PRO A 103 6.44 3.46 -12.52
C PRO A 103 5.91 4.71 -13.21
N ARG A 104 4.64 5.01 -12.96
CA ARG A 104 3.99 6.26 -13.39
C ARG A 104 3.51 7.01 -12.17
N SER A 105 3.59 8.34 -12.19
CA SER A 105 2.92 9.15 -11.17
C SER A 105 1.41 8.98 -11.27
N VAL A 106 0.73 9.00 -10.13
CA VAL A 106 -0.74 8.94 -10.07
C VAL A 106 -1.26 10.36 -9.92
N PRO A 107 -1.93 10.93 -10.93
CA PRO A 107 -2.55 12.23 -10.77
C PRO A 107 -3.76 12.15 -9.82
N LEU A 108 -4.12 13.27 -9.20
CA LEU A 108 -5.21 13.32 -8.22
C LEU A 108 -6.58 13.00 -8.82
N ASP A 109 -6.78 13.34 -10.08
CA ASP A 109 -7.98 13.06 -10.87
C ASP A 109 -7.98 11.64 -11.50
N HIS A 110 -7.03 10.78 -11.09
CA HIS A 110 -7.01 9.40 -11.56
C HIS A 110 -8.20 8.62 -10.97
N PRO A 111 -8.91 7.79 -11.76
CA PRO A 111 -10.07 7.01 -11.30
C PRO A 111 -9.83 6.14 -10.06
N VAL A 112 -8.58 5.78 -9.75
CA VAL A 112 -8.25 5.07 -8.49
C VAL A 112 -8.60 5.89 -7.25
N HIS A 113 -8.82 7.19 -7.38
CA HIS A 113 -9.17 8.09 -6.28
C HIS A 113 -10.68 8.47 -6.24
N ASP A 114 -11.50 7.87 -7.10
CA ASP A 114 -12.91 8.26 -7.24
C ASP A 114 -13.81 7.68 -6.16
N GLY A 115 -13.38 6.60 -5.50
CA GLY A 115 -14.19 5.94 -4.46
C GLY A 115 -14.43 6.81 -3.23
N MET A 116 -13.39 7.50 -2.78
CA MET A 116 -13.42 8.40 -1.62
C MET A 116 -12.64 9.68 -1.93
N PRO A 117 -13.28 10.74 -2.45
CA PRO A 117 -12.60 11.98 -2.77
C PRO A 117 -11.81 12.56 -1.60
N PHE A 118 -10.58 13.00 -1.86
CA PHE A 118 -9.72 13.64 -0.88
C PHE A 118 -8.96 14.83 -1.48
N LEU A 119 -8.52 15.74 -0.64
CA LEU A 119 -7.68 16.86 -1.06
C LEU A 119 -6.23 16.40 -1.19
N PRO A 120 -5.42 17.07 -2.06
CA PRO A 120 -3.98 16.84 -2.11
C PRO A 120 -3.37 16.97 -0.72
N ILE A 121 -2.61 15.97 -0.31
CA ILE A 121 -1.96 15.98 1.00
C ILE A 121 -0.45 15.99 0.87
N VAL A 122 0.18 16.49 1.90
CA VAL A 122 1.54 16.09 2.27
C VAL A 122 1.37 15.00 3.32
N ALA A 123 1.85 13.79 3.04
CA ALA A 123 1.82 12.69 3.99
C ALA A 123 2.59 13.06 5.28
N PRO A 124 2.37 12.41 6.42
CA PRO A 124 3.00 12.75 7.70
C PRO A 124 4.51 13.01 7.63
N HIS A 125 5.22 12.23 6.83
CA HIS A 125 6.67 12.36 6.61
C HIS A 125 7.05 12.97 5.24
N GLY A 126 6.19 13.79 4.63
CA GLY A 126 6.53 14.70 3.55
C GLY A 126 6.24 14.25 2.11
N GLY A 127 5.73 13.05 1.88
CA GLY A 127 5.38 12.57 0.52
C GLY A 127 4.16 13.27 -0.08
N ARG A 128 4.19 13.55 -1.37
CA ARG A 128 3.09 14.22 -2.11
C ARG A 128 2.62 13.47 -3.35
N THR A 129 3.49 12.68 -3.97
CA THR A 129 3.23 12.06 -5.27
C THR A 129 3.19 10.56 -5.11
N ALA A 130 2.06 9.96 -5.41
CA ALA A 130 1.93 8.51 -5.50
C ALA A 130 2.47 7.99 -6.84
N TYR A 131 2.82 6.73 -6.87
CA TYR A 131 3.29 6.01 -8.05
C TYR A 131 2.50 4.72 -8.25
N MET A 132 2.29 4.35 -9.51
CA MET A 132 1.61 3.11 -9.87
C MET A 132 2.42 2.31 -10.89
N TRP A 133 2.30 1.00 -10.84
CA TRP A 133 2.74 0.06 -11.87
C TRP A 133 1.51 -0.58 -12.50
N VAL A 134 1.44 -0.55 -13.82
CA VAL A 134 0.28 -1.00 -14.59
C VAL A 134 0.71 -2.17 -15.49
N VAL A 135 0.03 -3.31 -15.33
CA VAL A 135 0.19 -4.49 -16.19
C VAL A 135 -1.17 -4.86 -16.76
N GLU A 136 -1.25 -5.03 -18.08
CA GLU A 136 -2.50 -5.39 -18.77
C GLU A 136 -3.69 -4.48 -18.40
N ASN A 137 -3.47 -3.17 -18.39
CA ASN A 137 -4.44 -2.13 -18.00
C ASN A 137 -4.94 -2.21 -16.54
N ARG A 138 -4.29 -2.96 -15.67
CA ARG A 138 -4.60 -3.06 -14.25
C ARG A 138 -3.47 -2.49 -13.42
N ILE A 139 -3.80 -1.67 -12.41
CA ILE A 139 -2.83 -1.26 -11.40
C ILE A 139 -2.49 -2.49 -10.56
N VAL A 140 -1.23 -2.91 -10.63
CA VAL A 140 -0.73 -4.06 -9.86
C VAL A 140 0.02 -3.63 -8.61
N ALA A 141 0.54 -2.41 -8.59
CA ALA A 141 1.11 -1.81 -7.39
C ALA A 141 0.79 -0.32 -7.33
N TYR A 142 0.48 0.15 -6.14
CA TYR A 142 0.30 1.56 -5.80
C TYR A 142 1.24 1.88 -4.64
N TYR A 143 1.99 2.95 -4.73
CA TYR A 143 2.95 3.36 -3.72
C TYR A 143 2.80 4.84 -3.39
N HIS A 144 2.63 5.15 -2.11
CA HIS A 144 2.65 6.53 -1.62
C HIS A 144 3.85 6.72 -0.68
N PRO A 145 4.78 7.65 -0.96
CA PRO A 145 5.86 7.98 -0.04
C PRO A 145 5.35 8.84 1.11
N GLY A 146 6.00 8.75 2.27
CA GLY A 146 5.78 9.66 3.39
C GLY A 146 4.90 9.13 4.50
N ASP A 147 4.71 7.81 4.58
CA ASP A 147 4.09 7.12 5.71
C ASP A 147 2.63 7.52 5.95
N ILE A 148 1.78 7.23 4.98
CA ILE A 148 0.34 7.46 5.15
C ILE A 148 -0.25 6.54 6.23
N GLY A 149 0.36 5.37 6.46
CA GLY A 149 -0.03 4.42 7.49
C GLY A 149 0.15 4.95 8.90
N ASP A 150 1.10 5.85 9.12
CA ASP A 150 1.32 6.51 10.41
C ASP A 150 0.12 7.39 10.81
N ALA A 151 -0.57 7.97 9.82
CA ALA A 151 -1.81 8.70 10.07
C ALA A 151 -2.99 7.80 10.49
N TRP A 152 -2.90 6.48 10.27
CA TRP A 152 -3.90 5.51 10.74
C TRP A 152 -3.62 5.03 12.17
N ALA A 153 -2.42 5.27 12.69
CA ALA A 153 -2.03 4.92 14.05
C ALA A 153 -2.87 5.66 15.10
N ASP A 154 -2.86 5.15 16.32
CA ASP A 154 -3.41 5.85 17.47
C ASP A 154 -2.70 7.22 17.63
N GLY A 155 -3.50 8.28 17.71
CA GLY A 155 -2.95 9.66 17.75
C GLY A 155 -2.60 10.25 16.39
N HIS A 156 -2.77 9.51 15.28
CA HIS A 156 -2.66 10.00 13.90
C HIS A 156 -1.32 10.70 13.58
N ALA A 157 -0.20 10.21 14.12
CA ALA A 157 1.13 10.84 14.02
C ALA A 157 1.17 12.31 14.45
N GLY A 158 0.19 12.78 15.22
CA GLY A 158 0.09 14.17 15.62
C GLY A 158 -0.24 15.16 14.48
N VAL A 159 -0.60 14.67 13.28
CA VAL A 159 -0.96 15.55 12.16
C VAL A 159 -2.38 16.08 12.27
N PRO A 160 -2.67 17.25 11.66
CA PRO A 160 -4.00 17.85 11.69
C PRO A 160 -5.07 16.93 11.05
N ARG A 161 -6.31 17.07 11.54
CA ARG A 161 -7.46 16.29 11.07
C ARG A 161 -7.61 16.21 9.54
N PRO A 162 -7.50 17.30 8.76
CA PRO A 162 -7.62 17.20 7.30
C PRO A 162 -6.57 16.27 6.66
N VAL A 163 -5.38 16.19 7.27
CA VAL A 163 -4.28 15.33 6.76
C VAL A 163 -4.57 13.86 7.04
N TRP A 164 -4.87 13.48 8.29
CA TRP A 164 -5.11 12.08 8.59
C TRP A 164 -6.41 11.56 7.96
N GLU A 165 -7.48 12.38 7.87
CA GLU A 165 -8.69 11.99 7.13
C GLU A 165 -8.40 11.72 5.64
N ALA A 166 -7.57 12.56 5.00
CA ALA A 166 -7.16 12.33 3.62
C ALA A 166 -6.34 11.03 3.47
N CYS A 167 -5.47 10.70 4.44
CA CYS A 167 -4.74 9.43 4.45
C CYS A 167 -5.67 8.22 4.56
N TYR A 168 -6.71 8.30 5.39
CA TYR A 168 -7.73 7.24 5.47
C TYR A 168 -8.50 7.09 4.16
N ARG A 169 -8.94 8.19 3.54
CA ARG A 169 -9.64 8.18 2.25
C ARG A 169 -8.76 7.60 1.15
N LEU A 170 -7.48 7.97 1.13
CA LEU A 170 -6.52 7.42 0.18
C LEU A 170 -6.37 5.91 0.33
N GLY A 171 -6.24 5.41 1.55
CA GLY A 171 -6.16 3.97 1.81
C GLY A 171 -7.48 3.23 1.56
N GLY A 172 -8.62 3.93 1.60
CA GLY A 172 -9.94 3.37 1.33
C GLY A 172 -10.32 3.29 -0.16
N ASN A 173 -9.61 4.03 -1.01
CA ASN A 173 -9.81 4.01 -2.46
C ASN A 173 -9.25 2.74 -3.09
#